data_5d8b340a41dd01a2a2365812fa0487d7
#
_entry.id   5d8b340a41dd01a2a2365812fa0487d7
#
_cell.length_a   1.000
_cell.length_b   1.000
_cell.length_c   1.000
_cell.angle_alpha   90.00
_cell.angle_beta   90.00
_cell.angle_gamma   90.00
#
_symmetry.space_group_name_H-M   'P 1'
#
loop_
_entity.id
_entity.type
_entity.pdbx_description
1 polymer ?
#
loop_
_entity_poly.entity_id
_entity_poly.type
_entity_poly.pdbx_seq_one_letter_code
_entity_poly.pdbx_strand_id
1 'polypeptide(L)'
;MSSRWIQTFEGRIAWYTIISLAATGIVEVVMTFLIYKVAGKLRYMGYRSAMLGPDGLYPGYRLMILGVCGALTFLFTFYALIHKYMSYVRMLERAMRDIANGNLDQEIPVENKDEFGEIARYMNQMERHVKDLMERERESERTKNDLVTSVAHD
;
A
#
# COMPACT_ATOMS: atom_id res chain seq x y z
N MET A 1 4.15 -23.66 8.93
CA MET A 1 4.92 -22.49 9.40
C MET A 1 5.04 -21.33 8.40
N SER A 2 4.78 -21.53 7.11
CA SER A 2 4.95 -20.51 6.05
C SER A 2 3.83 -19.45 5.94
N SER A 3 2.62 -19.73 6.39
CA SER A 3 1.47 -18.83 6.20
C SER A 3 1.43 -17.63 7.15
N ARG A 4 2.06 -17.70 8.30
CA ARG A 4 2.09 -16.59 9.27
C ARG A 4 3.05 -15.46 8.86
N TRP A 5 4.14 -15.80 8.14
CA TRP A 5 5.14 -14.82 7.72
C TRP A 5 4.62 -13.86 6.63
N ILE A 6 3.77 -14.38 5.71
CA ILE A 6 3.14 -13.55 4.66
C ILE A 6 2.09 -12.58 5.25
N GLN A 7 1.66 -12.78 6.49
CA GLN A 7 0.69 -11.93 7.17
C GLN A 7 1.34 -10.76 7.90
N THR A 8 2.66 -10.75 8.04
CA THR A 8 3.41 -9.63 8.62
C THR A 8 3.67 -8.56 7.57
N PHE A 9 3.88 -7.31 8.02
CA PHE A 9 4.25 -6.18 7.17
C PHE A 9 5.49 -6.48 6.30
N GLU A 10 6.54 -7.02 6.93
CA GLU A 10 7.77 -7.42 6.24
C GLU A 10 7.52 -8.48 5.17
N GLY A 11 6.72 -9.49 5.49
CA GLY A 11 6.35 -10.56 4.56
C GLY A 11 5.57 -10.03 3.35
N ARG A 12 4.70 -9.05 3.53
CA ARG A 12 3.97 -8.41 2.41
C ARG A 12 4.88 -7.60 1.51
N ILE A 13 5.80 -6.82 2.05
CA ILE A 13 6.79 -6.09 1.24
C ILE A 13 7.63 -7.08 0.43
N ALA A 14 8.13 -8.14 1.06
CA ALA A 14 8.89 -9.18 0.36
C ALA A 14 8.05 -9.84 -0.74
N TRP A 15 6.77 -10.11 -0.50
CA TRP A 15 5.86 -10.67 -1.49
C TRP A 15 5.61 -9.72 -2.66
N TYR A 16 5.41 -8.41 -2.39
CA TYR A 16 5.26 -7.40 -3.44
C TYR A 16 6.54 -7.24 -4.27
N THR A 17 7.71 -7.34 -3.64
CA THR A 17 9.00 -7.35 -4.34
C THR A 17 9.13 -8.55 -5.27
N ILE A 18 8.73 -9.75 -4.82
CA ILE A 18 8.74 -10.97 -5.64
C ILE A 18 7.78 -10.84 -6.82
N ILE A 19 6.56 -10.35 -6.60
CA ILE A 19 5.58 -10.15 -7.68
C ILE A 19 6.09 -9.14 -8.71
N SER A 20 6.65 -8.01 -8.27
CA SER A 20 7.19 -7.01 -9.19
C SER A 20 8.39 -7.53 -9.97
N LEU A 21 9.23 -8.35 -9.35
CA LEU A 21 10.35 -9.02 -10.02
C LEU A 21 9.87 -10.03 -11.08
N ALA A 22 8.87 -10.83 -10.76
CA ALA A 22 8.25 -11.77 -11.69
C ALA A 22 7.59 -11.06 -12.88
N ALA A 23 6.85 -9.98 -12.63
CA ALA A 23 6.25 -9.14 -13.67
C ALA A 23 7.32 -8.53 -14.60
N THR A 24 8.40 -8.02 -14.01
CA THR A 24 9.55 -7.50 -14.78
C THR A 24 10.14 -8.58 -15.67
N GLY A 25 10.38 -9.78 -15.15
CA GLY A 25 10.92 -10.90 -15.94
C GLY A 25 10.01 -11.27 -17.12
N ILE A 26 8.69 -11.29 -16.93
CA ILE A 26 7.74 -11.55 -18.03
C ILE A 26 7.84 -10.46 -19.10
N VAL A 27 7.85 -9.20 -18.71
CA VAL A 27 7.97 -8.06 -19.65
C VAL A 27 9.28 -8.11 -20.40
N GLU A 28 10.41 -8.43 -19.76
CA GLU A 28 11.70 -8.55 -20.42
C GLU A 28 11.74 -9.67 -21.48
N VAL A 29 11.13 -10.82 -21.19
CA VAL A 29 11.00 -11.90 -22.16
C VAL A 29 10.19 -11.45 -23.38
N VAL A 30 9.05 -10.81 -23.17
CA VAL A 30 8.21 -10.28 -24.25
C VAL A 30 8.93 -9.22 -25.05
N MET A 31 9.62 -8.28 -24.39
CA MET A 31 10.41 -7.22 -25.04
C MET A 31 11.56 -7.81 -25.86
N THR A 32 12.27 -8.79 -25.35
CA THR A 32 13.33 -9.49 -26.09
C THR A 32 12.78 -10.10 -27.38
N PHE A 33 11.64 -10.78 -27.31
CA PHE A 33 10.98 -11.37 -28.47
C PHE A 33 10.53 -10.31 -29.50
N LEU A 34 9.95 -9.20 -29.03
CA LEU A 34 9.55 -8.08 -29.88
C LEU A 34 10.76 -7.43 -30.58
N ILE A 35 11.84 -7.16 -29.84
CA ILE A 35 13.07 -6.58 -30.40
C ILE A 35 13.61 -7.48 -31.50
N TYR A 36 13.61 -8.80 -31.28
CA TYR A 36 14.08 -9.76 -32.28
C TYR A 36 13.22 -9.75 -33.55
N LYS A 37 11.90 -9.75 -33.41
CA LYS A 37 10.94 -9.66 -34.55
C LYS A 37 11.06 -8.35 -35.32
N VAL A 38 11.13 -7.23 -34.61
CA VAL A 38 11.21 -5.89 -35.22
C VAL A 38 12.57 -5.72 -35.94
N ALA A 39 13.67 -6.10 -35.31
CA ALA A 39 14.99 -6.04 -35.93
C ALA A 39 15.07 -6.91 -37.19
N GLY A 40 14.50 -8.13 -37.17
CA GLY A 40 14.42 -9.02 -38.34
C GLY A 40 13.60 -8.41 -39.48
N LYS A 41 12.45 -7.79 -39.17
CA LYS A 41 11.59 -7.12 -40.16
C LYS A 41 12.26 -5.90 -40.80
N LEU A 42 12.92 -5.05 -39.98
CA LEU A 42 13.66 -3.88 -40.47
C LEU A 42 14.80 -4.27 -41.37
N ARG A 43 15.52 -5.33 -41.05
CA ARG A 43 16.58 -5.89 -41.89
C ARG A 43 16.03 -6.41 -43.24
N TYR A 44 14.90 -7.13 -43.22
CA TYR A 44 14.22 -7.61 -44.45
C TYR A 44 13.84 -6.44 -45.36
N MET A 45 13.43 -5.32 -44.79
CA MET A 45 13.11 -4.08 -45.54
C MET A 45 14.35 -3.30 -46.02
N GLY A 46 15.57 -3.82 -45.80
CA GLY A 46 16.83 -3.17 -46.22
C GLY A 46 17.23 -1.96 -45.36
N TYR A 47 16.60 -1.77 -44.21
CA TYR A 47 16.92 -0.65 -43.36
C TYR A 47 18.28 -0.87 -42.67
N ARG A 48 19.22 0.05 -42.93
CA ARG A 48 20.54 0.09 -42.28
C ARG A 48 20.58 1.19 -41.24
N SER A 49 20.79 0.86 -39.98
CA SER A 49 21.04 1.82 -38.92
C SER A 49 22.32 1.44 -38.17
N ALA A 50 22.98 2.43 -37.56
CA ALA A 50 24.16 2.21 -36.71
C ALA A 50 23.87 1.30 -35.51
N MET A 51 22.59 1.06 -35.17
CA MET A 51 22.16 0.22 -34.05
C MET A 51 21.93 -1.24 -34.45
N LEU A 52 21.83 -1.54 -35.77
CA LEU A 52 21.55 -2.88 -36.32
C LEU A 52 22.85 -3.53 -36.78
N GLY A 53 23.23 -4.60 -36.09
CA GLY A 53 24.34 -5.49 -36.48
C GLY A 53 23.90 -6.63 -37.41
N PRO A 54 24.85 -7.56 -37.75
CA PRO A 54 24.54 -8.69 -38.64
C PRO A 54 23.44 -9.60 -38.13
N ASP A 55 23.31 -9.75 -36.81
CA ASP A 55 22.38 -10.68 -36.14
C ASP A 55 21.23 -9.97 -35.43
N GLY A 56 20.98 -8.67 -35.69
CA GLY A 56 19.94 -7.85 -35.05
C GLY A 56 20.52 -6.63 -34.37
N LEU A 57 19.90 -6.18 -33.28
CA LEU A 57 20.37 -5.05 -32.50
C LEU A 57 21.69 -5.38 -31.81
N TYR A 58 22.69 -4.47 -31.84
CA TYR A 58 23.94 -4.66 -31.11
C TYR A 58 23.70 -4.92 -29.61
N PRO A 59 24.47 -5.82 -28.98
CA PRO A 59 24.23 -6.26 -27.60
C PRO A 59 24.16 -5.11 -26.59
N GLY A 60 24.95 -4.05 -26.75
CA GLY A 60 24.98 -2.90 -25.86
C GLY A 60 23.64 -2.14 -25.85
N TYR A 61 23.08 -1.83 -27.03
CA TYR A 61 21.78 -1.16 -27.13
C TYR A 61 20.62 -2.03 -26.63
N ARG A 62 20.71 -3.35 -26.87
CA ARG A 62 19.71 -4.29 -26.38
C ARG A 62 19.70 -4.35 -24.86
N LEU A 63 20.86 -4.45 -24.22
CA LEU A 63 20.97 -4.46 -22.76
C LEU A 63 20.51 -3.13 -22.15
N MET A 64 20.83 -2.00 -22.77
CA MET A 64 20.37 -0.69 -22.31
C MET A 64 18.83 -0.58 -22.35
N ILE A 65 18.19 -0.96 -23.48
CA ILE A 65 16.73 -0.92 -23.63
C ILE A 65 16.05 -1.83 -22.59
N LEU A 66 16.53 -3.07 -22.47
CA LEU A 66 15.98 -4.02 -21.51
C LEU A 66 16.17 -3.52 -20.07
N GLY A 67 17.36 -3.03 -19.71
CA GLY A 67 17.61 -2.51 -18.38
C GLY A 67 16.70 -1.32 -18.01
N VAL A 68 16.50 -0.38 -18.93
CA VAL A 68 15.60 0.76 -18.69
C VAL A 68 14.14 0.30 -18.60
N CYS A 69 13.67 -0.54 -19.53
CA CYS A 69 12.31 -1.06 -19.50
C CYS A 69 12.06 -1.91 -18.25
N GLY A 70 13.01 -2.76 -17.86
CA GLY A 70 12.92 -3.57 -16.65
C GLY A 70 12.84 -2.72 -15.39
N ALA A 71 13.71 -1.72 -15.25
CA ALA A 71 13.69 -0.79 -14.13
C ALA A 71 12.36 -0.03 -14.02
N LEU A 72 11.85 0.50 -15.12
CA LEU A 72 10.58 1.22 -15.15
C LEU A 72 9.40 0.30 -14.79
N THR A 73 9.37 -0.93 -15.32
CA THR A 73 8.32 -1.91 -15.02
C THR A 73 8.37 -2.31 -13.54
N PHE A 74 9.54 -2.55 -13.00
CA PHE A 74 9.72 -2.87 -11.59
C PHE A 74 9.22 -1.74 -10.69
N LEU A 75 9.70 -0.52 -10.93
CA LEU A 75 9.30 0.66 -10.14
C LEU A 75 7.80 0.92 -10.23
N PHE A 76 7.20 0.79 -11.42
CA PHE A 76 5.77 1.02 -11.60
C PHE A 76 4.92 -0.03 -10.88
N THR A 77 5.23 -1.32 -11.05
CA THR A 77 4.50 -2.41 -10.38
C THR A 77 4.67 -2.37 -8.87
N PHE A 78 5.88 -2.14 -8.40
CA PHE A 78 6.16 -2.01 -6.97
C PHE A 78 5.43 -0.82 -6.35
N TYR A 79 5.48 0.35 -7.01
CA TYR A 79 4.76 1.54 -6.57
C TYR A 79 3.24 1.32 -6.52
N ALA A 80 2.67 0.69 -7.55
CA ALA A 80 1.23 0.41 -7.62
C ALA A 80 0.77 -0.49 -6.46
N LEU A 81 1.57 -1.52 -6.13
CA LEU A 81 1.27 -2.44 -5.04
C LEU A 81 1.39 -1.76 -3.67
N ILE A 82 2.45 -0.97 -3.45
CA ILE A 82 2.68 -0.32 -2.16
C ILE A 82 1.74 0.87 -1.94
N HIS A 83 1.33 1.54 -3.00
CA HIS A 83 0.41 2.67 -2.90
C HIS A 83 -0.95 2.28 -2.30
N LYS A 84 -1.49 1.13 -2.70
CA LYS A 84 -2.73 0.59 -2.12
C LYS A 84 -2.58 0.35 -0.61
N TYR A 85 -1.44 -0.17 -0.20
CA TYR A 85 -1.14 -0.44 1.20
C TYR A 85 -0.96 0.84 2.02
N MET A 86 -0.25 1.83 1.46
CA MET A 86 -0.07 3.14 2.07
C MET A 86 -1.38 3.93 2.21
N SER A 87 -2.37 3.66 1.37
CA SER A 87 -3.71 4.24 1.51
C SER A 87 -4.39 3.84 2.83
N TYR A 88 -4.24 2.57 3.23
CA TYR A 88 -4.75 2.07 4.50
C TYR A 88 -4.04 2.70 5.71
N VAL A 89 -2.72 2.83 5.65
CA VAL A 89 -1.93 3.51 6.71
C VAL A 89 -2.36 4.97 6.89
N ARG A 90 -2.58 5.69 5.79
CA ARG A 90 -3.09 7.08 5.85
C ARG A 90 -4.52 7.17 6.39
N MET A 91 -5.33 6.12 6.21
CA MET A 91 -6.66 6.05 6.81
C MET A 91 -6.55 5.88 8.33
N LEU A 92 -5.66 5.01 8.82
CA LEU A 92 -5.40 4.85 10.26
C LEU A 92 -4.89 6.14 10.90
N GLU A 93 -3.98 6.86 10.23
CA GLU A 93 -3.48 8.15 10.72
C GLU A 93 -4.61 9.18 10.87
N ARG A 94 -5.52 9.25 9.89
CA ARG A 94 -6.69 10.15 9.96
C ARG A 94 -7.62 9.77 11.09
N ALA A 95 -7.95 8.48 11.21
CA ALA A 95 -8.80 7.99 12.29
C ALA A 95 -8.21 8.28 13.68
N MET A 96 -6.89 8.12 13.85
CA MET A 96 -6.22 8.48 15.10
C MET A 96 -6.35 9.98 15.41
N ARG A 97 -6.25 10.83 14.41
CA ARG A 97 -6.45 12.28 14.54
C ARG A 97 -7.89 12.63 14.90
N ASP A 98 -8.86 11.95 14.31
CA ASP A 98 -10.27 12.15 14.60
C ASP A 98 -10.60 11.75 16.04
N ILE A 99 -10.10 10.62 16.53
CA ILE A 99 -10.22 10.19 17.92
C ILE A 99 -9.57 11.22 18.87
N ALA A 100 -8.38 11.72 18.55
CA ALA A 100 -7.68 12.73 19.35
C ALA A 100 -8.46 14.06 19.42
N ASN A 101 -9.26 14.39 18.40
CA ASN A 101 -10.12 15.57 18.35
C ASN A 101 -11.51 15.33 18.98
N GLY A 102 -11.76 14.16 19.56
CA GLY A 102 -13.01 13.81 20.20
C GLY A 102 -14.13 13.35 19.24
N ASN A 103 -13.81 13.12 17.97
CA ASN A 103 -14.75 12.54 17.01
C ASN A 103 -14.68 11.01 17.10
N LEU A 104 -15.63 10.43 17.85
CA LEU A 104 -15.66 9.01 18.23
C LEU A 104 -16.78 8.23 17.51
N ASP A 105 -17.23 8.69 16.35
CA ASP A 105 -18.39 8.11 15.68
C ASP A 105 -18.05 7.27 14.43
N GLN A 106 -16.76 6.99 14.18
CA GLN A 106 -16.31 6.25 13.00
C GLN A 106 -15.57 4.97 13.35
N GLU A 107 -16.22 3.83 13.19
CA GLU A 107 -15.52 2.54 13.32
C GLU A 107 -14.51 2.34 12.17
N ILE A 108 -13.26 2.07 12.54
CA ILE A 108 -12.16 1.86 11.59
C ILE A 108 -12.28 0.46 10.99
N PRO A 109 -12.36 0.32 9.65
CA PRO A 109 -12.46 -1.00 9.02
C PRO A 109 -11.17 -1.80 9.23
N VAL A 110 -11.31 -3.02 9.76
CA VAL A 110 -10.18 -3.95 9.94
C VAL A 110 -10.03 -4.78 8.67
N GLU A 111 -9.40 -4.20 7.65
CA GLU A 111 -9.23 -4.86 6.35
C GLU A 111 -8.05 -5.83 6.31
N ASN A 112 -7.01 -5.55 7.07
CA ASN A 112 -5.77 -6.32 7.07
C ASN A 112 -5.69 -7.29 8.26
N LYS A 113 -5.01 -8.42 8.04
CA LYS A 113 -4.71 -9.42 9.08
C LYS A 113 -3.24 -9.32 9.55
N ASP A 114 -2.63 -8.18 9.39
CA ASP A 114 -1.26 -7.84 9.78
C ASP A 114 -1.25 -6.92 11.01
N GLU A 115 -0.08 -6.39 11.35
CA GLU A 115 0.15 -5.48 12.48
C GLU A 115 -0.73 -4.22 12.38
N PHE A 116 -1.00 -3.72 11.17
CA PHE A 116 -1.87 -2.55 10.97
C PHE A 116 -3.35 -2.88 11.20
N GLY A 117 -3.77 -4.11 10.90
CA GLY A 117 -5.10 -4.60 11.27
C GLY A 117 -5.24 -4.76 12.79
N GLU A 118 -4.17 -5.11 13.50
CA GLU A 118 -4.16 -5.10 14.97
C GLU A 118 -4.24 -3.69 15.53
N ILE A 119 -3.49 -2.75 14.97
CA ILE A 119 -3.58 -1.33 15.33
C ILE A 119 -5.01 -0.82 15.15
N ALA A 120 -5.67 -1.12 14.03
CA ALA A 120 -7.07 -0.74 13.80
C ALA A 120 -8.01 -1.29 14.89
N ARG A 121 -7.81 -2.55 15.31
CA ARG A 121 -8.58 -3.15 16.42
C ARG A 121 -8.36 -2.45 17.74
N TYR A 122 -7.11 -2.15 18.08
CA TYR A 122 -6.78 -1.41 19.31
C TYR A 122 -7.34 0.01 19.29
N MET A 123 -7.31 0.69 18.14
CA MET A 123 -7.90 2.02 17.97
C MET A 123 -9.42 1.98 18.20
N ASN A 124 -10.13 1.02 17.59
CA ASN A 124 -11.57 0.84 17.81
C ASN A 124 -11.90 0.51 19.27
N GLN A 125 -11.04 -0.23 19.95
CA GLN A 125 -11.21 -0.52 21.37
C GLN A 125 -10.99 0.73 22.22
N MET A 126 -9.96 1.52 21.92
CA MET A 126 -9.66 2.79 22.60
C MET A 126 -10.81 3.78 22.42
N GLU A 127 -11.34 3.91 21.19
CA GLU A 127 -12.48 4.76 20.88
C GLU A 127 -13.70 4.43 21.74
N ARG A 128 -14.05 3.14 21.85
CA ARG A 128 -15.14 2.68 22.73
C ARG A 128 -14.90 3.02 24.19
N HIS A 129 -13.68 2.84 24.70
CA HIS A 129 -13.34 3.19 26.09
C HIS A 129 -13.46 4.69 26.35
N VAL A 130 -12.97 5.54 25.43
CA VAL A 130 -13.04 6.98 25.56
C VAL A 130 -14.52 7.43 25.55
N LYS A 131 -15.35 6.85 24.66
CA LYS A 131 -16.79 7.13 24.59
C LYS A 131 -17.50 6.79 25.91
N ASP A 132 -17.23 5.62 26.48
CA ASP A 132 -17.78 5.19 27.77
C ASP A 132 -17.34 6.12 28.92
N LEU A 133 -16.08 6.53 28.94
CA LEU A 133 -15.58 7.49 29.94
C LEU A 133 -16.26 8.85 29.84
N MET A 134 -16.44 9.37 28.63
CA MET A 134 -17.12 10.66 28.40
C MET A 134 -18.61 10.59 28.81
N GLU A 135 -19.26 9.46 28.58
CA GLU A 135 -20.66 9.26 28.97
C GLU A 135 -20.81 9.21 30.51
N ARG A 136 -19.93 8.49 31.20
CA ARG A 136 -19.87 8.47 32.68
C ARG A 136 -19.55 9.85 33.29
N GLU A 137 -18.67 10.60 32.65
CA GLU A 137 -18.37 11.96 33.10
C GLU A 137 -19.60 12.86 32.98
N ARG A 138 -20.33 12.81 31.87
CA ARG A 138 -21.58 13.55 31.67
C ARG A 138 -22.66 13.16 32.68
N GLU A 139 -22.80 11.88 32.99
CA GLU A 139 -23.73 11.40 34.01
C GLU A 139 -23.34 11.90 35.41
N SER A 140 -22.05 11.86 35.74
CA SER A 140 -21.54 12.39 37.00
C SER A 140 -21.79 13.89 37.14
N GLU A 141 -21.56 14.67 36.07
CA GLU A 141 -21.85 16.12 36.06
C GLU A 141 -23.34 16.42 36.24
N ARG A 142 -24.23 15.66 35.56
CA ARG A 142 -25.67 15.78 35.72
C ARG A 142 -26.07 15.51 37.17
N THR A 143 -25.61 14.41 37.77
CA THR A 143 -25.91 14.04 39.13
C THR A 143 -25.40 15.13 40.13
N LYS A 144 -24.20 15.68 39.89
CA LYS A 144 -23.69 16.81 40.69
C LYS A 144 -24.58 18.04 40.59
N ASN A 145 -25.00 18.41 39.40
CA ASN A 145 -25.86 19.57 39.18
C ASN A 145 -27.27 19.37 39.82
N ASP A 146 -27.81 18.16 39.73
CA ASP A 146 -29.08 17.82 40.35
C ASP A 146 -29.02 17.89 41.89
N LEU A 147 -27.89 17.39 42.46
CA LEU A 147 -27.65 17.50 43.89
C LEU A 147 -27.51 18.96 44.34
N VAL A 148 -26.75 19.79 43.62
CA VAL A 148 -26.58 21.22 43.93
C VAL A 148 -27.92 21.94 43.82
N THR A 149 -28.75 21.65 42.85
CA THR A 149 -30.04 22.26 42.67
C THR A 149 -31.01 21.85 43.79
N SER A 150 -30.98 20.57 44.21
CA SER A 150 -31.79 20.07 45.32
C SER A 150 -31.47 20.72 46.64
N VAL A 151 -30.13 20.87 46.93
CA VAL A 151 -29.65 21.53 48.19
C VAL A 151 -29.94 23.04 48.19
N ALA A 152 -30.02 23.67 47.03
CA ALA A 152 -30.32 25.10 46.93
C ALA A 152 -31.85 25.42 47.05
N HIS A 153 -32.70 24.38 46.99
CA HIS A 153 -34.17 24.56 47.07
C HIS A 153 -34.75 24.27 48.44
N ASP A 154 -33.98 23.66 49.35
CA ASP A 154 -34.33 23.46 50.76
C ASP A 154 -33.77 24.62 51.64
#